data_134e0c49b2a5b3c038424f98566bdadf
#
_entry.id   134e0c49b2a5b3c038424f98566bdadf
#
_cell.length_a   1.000
_cell.length_b   1.000
_cell.length_c   1.000
_cell.angle_alpha   90.00
_cell.angle_beta   90.00
_cell.angle_gamma   90.00
#
_symmetry.space_group_name_H-M   'P 1'
#
loop_
_entity.id
_entity.type
_entity.pdbx_description
1 polymer ?
#
loop_
_entity_poly.entity_id
_entity_poly.type
_entity_poly.pdbx_seq_one_letter_code
_entity_poly.pdbx_strand_id
1 'polypeptide(L)'
;MEVVLTAVWARVGRVRVTLFYAAALAMVAKVLLYLGPGVHSEVIRHVSTNLHNLGEGRIGTLIGSAFVTADGPIYVWLPGLVAMLALGELLWRSGRLAVAFAVGHIGATLIVAAGLAAAIAAGLLSTSIVNVADVGMSYGAVGVLGTFTAAIPHRWRAAWIGWWLAVAVGAAVVSGGYFTNAGHAVALVLGMLVGTRFGQPERWTATRWGLLAVAAAFGYLVVGYNSLSLLAPASCGVLGALVVWGGASLIGQRRPAPIL
;
A
#
# COMPACT_ATOMS: atom_id res chain seq x y z
N MET A 1 39.56 -2.79 -2.81
CA MET A 1 38.61 -2.63 -1.69
C MET A 1 37.80 -1.34 -1.84
N GLU A 2 38.40 -0.21 -2.15
CA GLU A 2 37.70 1.08 -2.33
C GLU A 2 36.65 1.09 -3.46
N VAL A 3 36.93 0.47 -4.61
CA VAL A 3 35.98 0.40 -5.73
C VAL A 3 34.72 -0.38 -5.37
N VAL A 4 34.83 -1.42 -4.54
CA VAL A 4 33.68 -2.19 -4.07
C VAL A 4 32.87 -1.37 -3.07
N LEU A 5 33.53 -0.67 -2.15
CA LEU A 5 32.88 0.19 -1.17
C LEU A 5 32.13 1.35 -1.84
N THR A 6 32.75 2.03 -2.80
CA THR A 6 32.10 3.12 -3.54
C THR A 6 30.89 2.63 -4.34
N ALA A 7 30.97 1.43 -4.96
CA ALA A 7 29.83 0.83 -5.65
C ALA A 7 28.68 0.45 -4.70
N VAL A 8 28.98 -0.02 -3.49
CA VAL A 8 27.98 -0.33 -2.46
C VAL A 8 27.31 0.96 -1.98
N TRP A 9 28.08 1.99 -1.64
CA TRP A 9 27.53 3.28 -1.19
C TRP A 9 26.68 3.95 -2.26
N ALA A 10 27.07 3.87 -3.53
CA ALA A 10 26.29 4.37 -4.66
C ALA A 10 24.96 3.62 -4.83
N ARG A 11 24.91 2.31 -4.51
CA ARG A 11 23.66 1.51 -4.52
C ARG A 11 22.76 1.82 -3.34
N VAL A 12 23.33 1.93 -2.14
CA VAL A 12 22.62 2.31 -0.89
C VAL A 12 22.00 3.69 -1.05
N GLY A 13 22.72 4.66 -1.63
CA GLY A 13 22.20 6.00 -1.88
C GLY A 13 20.98 6.06 -2.79
N ARG A 14 20.72 5.01 -3.59
CA ARG A 14 19.53 4.93 -4.45
C ARG A 14 18.25 4.51 -3.72
N VAL A 15 18.35 3.96 -2.51
CA VAL A 15 17.25 3.45 -1.69
C VAL A 15 17.26 4.04 -0.27
N ARG A 16 17.78 5.27 -0.15
CA ARG A 16 18.02 5.94 1.14
C ARG A 16 16.73 6.18 1.94
N VAL A 17 15.63 6.55 1.28
CA VAL A 17 14.34 6.77 1.95
C VAL A 17 13.76 5.45 2.45
N THR A 18 13.86 4.40 1.65
CA THR A 18 13.48 3.04 2.05
C THR A 18 14.24 2.60 3.28
N LEU A 19 15.57 2.74 3.29
CA LEU A 19 16.41 2.31 4.41
C LEU A 19 16.15 3.14 5.66
N PHE A 20 16.00 4.47 5.52
CA PHE A 20 15.67 5.35 6.64
C PHE A 20 14.33 4.96 7.27
N TYR A 21 13.28 4.78 6.44
CA TYR A 21 11.95 4.42 6.92
C TYR A 21 11.94 3.04 7.59
N ALA A 22 12.59 2.05 6.97
CA ALA A 22 12.71 0.71 7.54
C ALA A 22 13.45 0.69 8.88
N ALA A 23 14.53 1.47 8.99
CA ALA A 23 15.30 1.60 10.24
C ALA A 23 14.47 2.30 11.33
N ALA A 24 13.75 3.38 10.98
CA ALA A 24 12.87 4.07 11.91
C ALA A 24 11.74 3.15 12.42
N LEU A 25 11.09 2.42 11.51
CA LEU A 25 10.03 1.47 11.85
C LEU A 25 10.54 0.34 12.76
N ALA A 26 11.71 -0.25 12.44
CA ALA A 26 12.33 -1.29 13.25
C ALA A 26 12.73 -0.76 14.63
N MET A 27 13.25 0.48 14.71
CA MET A 27 13.61 1.11 15.95
C MET A 27 12.38 1.35 16.84
N VAL A 28 11.31 1.94 16.30
CA VAL A 28 10.04 2.15 17.03
C VAL A 28 9.50 0.82 17.55
N ALA A 29 9.42 -0.19 16.69
CA ALA A 29 8.95 -1.51 17.09
C ALA A 29 9.80 -2.14 18.21
N LYS A 30 11.13 -2.02 18.12
CA LYS A 30 12.05 -2.52 19.17
C LYS A 30 11.87 -1.79 20.49
N VAL A 31 11.72 -0.46 20.46
CA VAL A 31 11.47 0.36 21.66
C VAL A 31 10.13 -0.04 22.30
N LEU A 32 9.06 -0.15 21.51
CA LEU A 32 7.75 -0.54 22.02
C LEU A 32 7.74 -1.97 22.59
N LEU A 33 8.47 -2.89 21.97
CA LEU A 33 8.65 -4.24 22.49
C LEU A 33 9.37 -4.23 23.86
N TYR A 34 10.40 -3.40 24.00
CA TYR A 34 11.15 -3.25 25.25
C TYR A 34 10.31 -2.63 26.37
N LEU A 35 9.49 -1.63 26.05
CA LEU A 35 8.63 -0.94 27.01
C LEU A 35 7.39 -1.75 27.42
N GLY A 36 7.08 -2.81 26.69
CA GLY A 36 6.05 -3.76 27.01
C GLY A 36 4.66 -3.44 26.43
N PRO A 37 3.71 -4.38 26.54
CA PRO A 37 2.43 -4.33 25.88
C PRO A 37 1.52 -3.18 26.34
N GLY A 38 1.62 -2.78 27.62
CA GLY A 38 0.84 -1.65 28.14
C GLY A 38 1.21 -0.33 27.46
N VAL A 39 2.50 -0.04 27.34
CA VAL A 39 2.99 1.17 26.65
C VAL A 39 2.67 1.08 25.15
N HIS A 40 2.80 -0.09 24.55
CA HIS A 40 2.45 -0.29 23.14
C HIS A 40 0.98 0.05 22.87
N SER A 41 0.06 -0.49 23.66
CA SER A 41 -1.38 -0.20 23.54
C SER A 41 -1.69 1.29 23.73
N GLU A 42 -1.01 1.94 24.67
CA GLU A 42 -1.16 3.37 24.95
C GLU A 42 -0.68 4.22 23.75
N VAL A 43 0.48 3.86 23.18
CA VAL A 43 1.01 4.53 21.98
C VAL A 43 0.05 4.34 20.80
N ILE A 44 -0.44 3.12 20.53
CA ILE A 44 -1.44 2.88 19.48
C ILE A 44 -2.64 3.80 19.67
N ARG A 45 -3.19 3.91 20.87
CA ARG A 45 -4.35 4.75 21.16
C ARG A 45 -4.09 6.21 20.84
N HIS A 46 -2.88 6.72 21.15
CA HIS A 46 -2.52 8.13 20.95
C HIS A 46 -2.16 8.48 19.51
N VAL A 47 -1.52 7.55 18.76
CA VAL A 47 -1.09 7.82 17.38
C VAL A 47 -2.09 7.33 16.32
N SER A 48 -3.15 6.64 16.74
CA SER A 48 -4.19 6.15 15.83
C SER A 48 -4.88 7.30 15.10
N THR A 49 -5.10 7.13 13.81
CA THR A 49 -5.85 8.05 12.95
C THR A 49 -7.36 7.74 12.98
N ASN A 50 -7.88 7.27 14.10
CA ASN A 50 -9.30 7.04 14.29
C ASN A 50 -10.11 8.35 14.30
N LEU A 51 -11.42 8.25 14.15
CA LEU A 51 -12.32 9.41 14.09
C LEU A 51 -12.27 10.29 15.36
N HIS A 52 -12.04 9.68 16.53
CA HIS A 52 -11.92 10.40 17.79
C HIS A 52 -10.71 11.34 17.77
N ASN A 53 -9.52 10.81 17.49
CA ASN A 53 -8.28 11.60 17.46
C ASN A 53 -8.31 12.67 16.36
N LEU A 54 -8.84 12.35 15.17
CA LEU A 54 -8.99 13.32 14.09
C LEU A 54 -10.00 14.41 14.45
N GLY A 55 -11.12 14.05 15.12
CA GLY A 55 -12.13 14.99 15.59
C GLY A 55 -11.60 15.95 16.66
N GLU A 56 -10.63 15.53 17.48
CA GLU A 56 -9.91 16.39 18.44
C GLU A 56 -8.79 17.23 17.80
N GLY A 57 -8.64 17.19 16.48
CA GLY A 57 -7.60 17.94 15.76
C GLY A 57 -6.18 17.38 15.89
N ARG A 58 -6.03 16.10 16.28
CA ARG A 58 -4.71 15.46 16.42
C ARG A 58 -4.11 15.09 15.05
N ILE A 59 -3.89 16.07 14.20
CA ILE A 59 -3.37 15.86 12.83
C ILE A 59 -1.99 15.18 12.77
N GLY A 60 -1.19 15.28 13.85
CA GLY A 60 0.09 14.57 13.95
C GLY A 60 -0.04 13.06 13.85
N THR A 61 -1.22 12.50 14.14
CA THR A 61 -1.50 11.07 13.98
C THR A 61 -1.41 10.61 12.53
N LEU A 62 -1.70 11.49 11.55
CA LEU A 62 -1.55 11.20 10.12
C LEU A 62 -0.11 10.82 9.72
N ILE A 63 0.87 11.22 10.49
CA ILE A 63 2.27 10.84 10.28
C ILE A 63 2.68 9.75 11.27
N GLY A 64 2.35 9.92 12.56
CA GLY A 64 2.75 9.03 13.63
C GLY A 64 2.25 7.60 13.44
N SER A 65 1.02 7.43 12.96
CA SER A 65 0.41 6.12 12.71
C SER A 65 1.18 5.27 11.69
N ALA A 66 1.88 5.88 10.75
CA ALA A 66 2.69 5.17 9.76
C ALA A 66 3.91 4.44 10.37
N PHE A 67 4.33 4.82 11.57
CA PHE A 67 5.52 4.26 12.25
C PHE A 67 5.19 3.24 13.34
N VAL A 68 3.92 3.01 13.63
CA VAL A 68 3.47 2.06 14.65
C VAL A 68 2.66 0.96 14.00
N THR A 69 2.86 -0.28 14.40
CA THR A 69 2.09 -1.44 13.94
C THR A 69 1.28 -2.02 15.08
N ALA A 70 0.00 -2.28 14.84
CA ALA A 70 -0.87 -2.92 15.82
C ALA A 70 -0.66 -4.44 15.85
N ASP A 71 -0.42 -5.05 14.69
CA ASP A 71 -0.48 -6.50 14.52
C ASP A 71 0.88 -7.12 14.17
N GLY A 72 1.22 -8.14 14.93
CA GLY A 72 2.33 -9.05 14.64
C GLY A 72 3.72 -8.42 14.73
N PRO A 73 4.73 -9.26 14.68
CA PRO A 73 6.11 -8.80 14.76
C PRO A 73 6.55 -8.15 13.45
N ILE A 74 6.99 -6.90 13.53
CA ILE A 74 7.40 -6.08 12.36
C ILE A 74 8.44 -6.78 11.48
N TYR A 75 9.32 -7.62 12.05
CA TYR A 75 10.36 -8.32 11.30
C TYR A 75 9.81 -9.30 10.26
N VAL A 76 8.56 -9.76 10.41
CA VAL A 76 7.88 -10.60 9.41
C VAL A 76 7.47 -9.77 8.19
N TRP A 77 6.97 -8.55 8.43
CA TRP A 77 6.47 -7.65 7.39
C TRP A 77 7.57 -6.81 6.73
N LEU A 78 8.65 -6.54 7.46
CA LEU A 78 9.71 -5.63 7.06
C LEU A 78 10.41 -6.02 5.74
N PRO A 79 10.77 -7.28 5.47
CA PRO A 79 11.43 -7.65 4.22
C PRO A 79 10.58 -7.37 2.98
N GLY A 80 9.28 -7.67 3.05
CA GLY A 80 8.34 -7.38 1.97
C GLY A 80 8.14 -5.88 1.76
N LEU A 81 7.98 -5.13 2.85
CA LEU A 81 7.90 -3.68 2.82
C LEU A 81 9.16 -3.05 2.20
N VAL A 82 10.35 -3.47 2.64
CA VAL A 82 11.62 -2.99 2.09
C VAL A 82 11.73 -3.28 0.61
N ALA A 83 11.37 -4.48 0.16
CA ALA A 83 11.37 -4.82 -1.26
C ALA A 83 10.43 -3.92 -2.07
N MET A 84 9.23 -3.65 -1.55
CA MET A 84 8.23 -2.78 -2.19
C MET A 84 8.72 -1.33 -2.27
N LEU A 85 9.16 -0.75 -1.16
CA LEU A 85 9.64 0.62 -1.12
C LEU A 85 10.92 0.80 -1.94
N ALA A 86 11.87 -0.16 -1.86
CA ALA A 86 13.10 -0.13 -2.65
C ALA A 86 12.80 -0.18 -4.16
N LEU A 87 11.85 -1.03 -4.59
CA LEU A 87 11.42 -1.02 -5.97
C LEU A 87 10.84 0.34 -6.36
N GLY A 88 9.95 0.91 -5.54
CA GLY A 88 9.37 2.24 -5.77
C GLY A 88 10.45 3.32 -5.91
N GLU A 89 11.43 3.30 -5.01
CA GLU A 89 12.54 4.28 -5.03
C GLU A 89 13.47 4.11 -6.24
N LEU A 90 13.74 2.85 -6.64
CA LEU A 90 14.53 2.52 -7.84
C LEU A 90 13.82 2.86 -9.16
N LEU A 91 12.48 2.84 -9.17
CA LEU A 91 11.68 3.20 -10.34
C LEU A 91 11.47 4.73 -10.43
N TRP A 92 11.17 5.37 -9.31
CA TRP A 92 10.60 6.72 -9.29
C TRP A 92 11.45 7.76 -8.55
N ARG A 93 12.58 7.36 -7.92
CA ARG A 93 13.42 8.16 -7.02
C ARG A 93 12.70 8.49 -5.69
N SER A 94 13.47 8.93 -4.70
CA SER A 94 13.04 9.16 -3.30
C SER A 94 11.81 10.08 -3.18
N GLY A 95 11.78 11.20 -3.91
CA GLY A 95 10.68 12.17 -3.80
C GLY A 95 9.34 11.60 -4.27
N ARG A 96 9.32 10.87 -5.40
CA ARG A 96 8.09 10.25 -5.91
C ARG A 96 7.64 9.09 -5.05
N LEU A 97 8.58 8.30 -4.49
CA LEU A 97 8.25 7.29 -3.49
C LEU A 97 7.56 7.94 -2.27
N ALA A 98 8.14 9.01 -1.71
CA ALA A 98 7.57 9.70 -0.55
C ALA A 98 6.16 10.24 -0.86
N VAL A 99 5.95 10.82 -2.04
CA VAL A 99 4.61 11.29 -2.47
C VAL A 99 3.63 10.12 -2.59
N ALA A 100 4.04 9.00 -3.24
CA ALA A 100 3.18 7.83 -3.40
C ALA A 100 2.76 7.25 -2.04
N PHE A 101 3.72 7.12 -1.12
CA PHE A 101 3.47 6.63 0.22
C PHE A 101 2.56 7.60 1.01
N ALA A 102 2.85 8.90 1.00
CA ALA A 102 2.06 9.90 1.71
C ALA A 102 0.63 10.00 1.18
N VAL A 103 0.44 10.02 -0.15
CA VAL A 103 -0.90 10.05 -0.75
C VAL A 103 -1.67 8.77 -0.43
N GLY A 104 -1.03 7.60 -0.52
CA GLY A 104 -1.64 6.33 -0.11
C GLY A 104 -2.03 6.33 1.36
N HIS A 105 -1.13 6.74 2.25
CA HIS A 105 -1.36 6.70 3.69
C HIS A 105 -2.34 7.78 4.15
N ILE A 106 -2.01 9.06 3.95
CA ILE A 106 -2.82 10.18 4.43
C ILE A 106 -4.12 10.29 3.63
N GLY A 107 -4.05 10.15 2.30
CA GLY A 107 -5.22 10.26 1.44
C GLY A 107 -6.25 9.18 1.71
N ALA A 108 -5.83 7.92 1.83
CA ALA A 108 -6.75 6.83 2.17
C ALA A 108 -7.34 7.01 3.57
N THR A 109 -6.52 7.34 4.57
CA THR A 109 -7.00 7.61 5.93
C THR A 109 -8.09 8.68 5.95
N LEU A 110 -7.87 9.82 5.29
CA LEU A 110 -8.85 10.92 5.29
C LEU A 110 -10.14 10.54 4.54
N ILE A 111 -10.04 9.84 3.42
CA ILE A 111 -11.22 9.38 2.65
C ILE A 111 -12.01 8.37 3.46
N VAL A 112 -11.35 7.40 4.10
CA VAL A 112 -12.01 6.41 4.97
C VAL A 112 -12.65 7.08 6.17
N ALA A 113 -11.93 7.99 6.84
CA ALA A 113 -12.47 8.73 7.99
C ALA A 113 -13.73 9.52 7.60
N ALA A 114 -13.71 10.22 6.46
CA ALA A 114 -14.88 10.93 5.95
C ALA A 114 -16.05 9.97 5.63
N GLY A 115 -15.76 8.82 5.02
CA GLY A 115 -16.76 7.79 4.74
C GLY A 115 -17.38 7.20 6.00
N LEU A 116 -16.56 6.89 7.02
CA LEU A 116 -17.03 6.39 8.31
C LEU A 116 -17.89 7.44 9.04
N ALA A 117 -17.46 8.70 9.07
CA ALA A 117 -18.22 9.79 9.67
C ALA A 117 -19.59 9.97 8.98
N ALA A 118 -19.63 9.93 7.66
CA ALA A 118 -20.87 10.01 6.90
C ALA A 118 -21.79 8.80 7.16
N ALA A 119 -21.25 7.59 7.25
CA ALA A 119 -22.01 6.37 7.52
C ALA A 119 -22.59 6.37 8.94
N ILE A 120 -21.86 6.89 9.94
CA ILE A 120 -22.37 7.09 11.31
C ILE A 120 -23.50 8.13 11.31
N ALA A 121 -23.29 9.27 10.65
CA ALA A 121 -24.31 10.33 10.56
C ALA A 121 -25.60 9.85 9.86
N ALA A 122 -25.47 8.92 8.92
CA ALA A 122 -26.62 8.28 8.25
C ALA A 122 -27.25 7.13 9.05
N GLY A 123 -26.73 6.79 10.24
CA GLY A 123 -27.23 5.68 11.05
C GLY A 123 -26.89 4.29 10.52
N LEU A 124 -25.98 4.20 9.57
CA LEU A 124 -25.56 2.92 8.94
C LEU A 124 -24.51 2.18 9.77
N LEU A 125 -23.74 2.89 10.59
CA LEU A 125 -22.70 2.33 11.46
C LEU A 125 -22.88 2.79 12.90
N SER A 126 -22.48 1.92 13.84
CA SER A 126 -22.44 2.26 15.26
C SER A 126 -21.35 3.28 15.58
N THR A 127 -21.61 4.16 16.54
CA THR A 127 -20.61 5.11 17.07
C THR A 127 -19.43 4.43 17.76
N SER A 128 -19.52 3.14 18.08
CA SER A 128 -18.41 2.36 18.65
C SER A 128 -17.17 2.33 17.75
N ILE A 129 -17.35 2.51 16.42
CA ILE A 129 -16.25 2.51 15.44
C ILE A 129 -15.34 3.75 15.57
N VAL A 130 -15.79 4.82 16.23
CA VAL A 130 -15.06 6.10 16.38
C VAL A 130 -13.69 5.91 17.03
N ASN A 131 -13.56 4.95 17.95
CA ASN A 131 -12.33 4.66 18.69
C ASN A 131 -11.53 3.45 18.17
N VAL A 132 -12.00 2.81 17.09
CA VAL A 132 -11.28 1.66 16.53
C VAL A 132 -9.91 2.13 16.00
N ALA A 133 -8.86 1.41 16.41
CA ALA A 133 -7.50 1.78 16.04
C ALA A 133 -7.28 1.70 14.53
N ASP A 134 -6.65 2.73 13.99
CA ASP A 134 -6.16 2.80 12.61
C ASP A 134 -4.69 3.26 12.65
N VAL A 135 -3.79 2.30 12.59
CA VAL A 135 -2.34 2.50 12.58
C VAL A 135 -1.69 1.52 11.62
N GLY A 136 -0.52 1.87 11.13
CA GLY A 136 0.31 0.98 10.32
C GLY A 136 0.75 1.59 9.00
N MET A 137 1.79 0.99 8.44
CA MET A 137 2.39 1.37 7.16
C MET A 137 1.57 0.90 5.95
N SER A 138 0.49 0.15 6.15
CA SER A 138 -0.15 -0.64 5.09
C SER A 138 -0.77 0.21 3.99
N TYR A 139 -1.49 1.28 4.32
CA TYR A 139 -2.08 2.18 3.31
C TYR A 139 -1.00 2.86 2.47
N GLY A 140 0.11 3.29 3.10
CA GLY A 140 1.24 3.85 2.38
C GLY A 140 1.89 2.84 1.43
N ALA A 141 2.12 1.61 1.91
CA ALA A 141 2.67 0.52 1.11
C ALA A 141 1.76 0.16 -0.08
N VAL A 142 0.44 0.03 0.16
CA VAL A 142 -0.54 -0.26 -0.90
C VAL A 142 -0.65 0.91 -1.90
N GLY A 143 -0.50 2.16 -1.45
CA GLY A 143 -0.37 3.32 -2.33
C GLY A 143 0.85 3.21 -3.26
N VAL A 144 2.01 2.81 -2.72
CA VAL A 144 3.21 2.55 -3.54
C VAL A 144 2.98 1.40 -4.52
N LEU A 145 2.35 0.30 -4.08
CA LEU A 145 1.96 -0.81 -4.95
C LEU A 145 1.10 -0.35 -6.12
N GLY A 146 0.13 0.51 -5.86
CA GLY A 146 -0.72 1.11 -6.90
C GLY A 146 0.07 1.83 -7.99
N THR A 147 1.15 2.55 -7.62
CA THR A 147 1.98 3.26 -8.60
C THR A 147 2.69 2.32 -9.59
N PHE A 148 2.92 1.06 -9.21
CA PHE A 148 3.57 0.08 -10.12
C PHE A 148 2.74 -0.19 -11.37
N THR A 149 1.45 0.09 -11.35
CA THR A 149 0.59 0.06 -12.55
C THR A 149 1.18 0.83 -13.72
N ALA A 150 1.80 1.99 -13.47
CA ALA A 150 2.45 2.78 -14.51
C ALA A 150 3.74 2.12 -15.03
N ALA A 151 4.42 1.35 -14.18
CA ALA A 151 5.67 0.65 -14.52
C ALA A 151 5.42 -0.64 -15.31
N ILE A 152 4.29 -1.31 -15.08
CA ILE A 152 3.96 -2.55 -15.77
C ILE A 152 3.88 -2.34 -17.30
N PRO A 153 4.51 -3.21 -18.09
CA PRO A 153 4.44 -3.14 -19.55
C PRO A 153 2.99 -3.07 -20.03
N HIS A 154 2.74 -2.22 -21.04
CA HIS A 154 1.39 -1.88 -21.50
C HIS A 154 0.49 -3.11 -21.74
N ARG A 155 1.05 -4.18 -22.34
CA ARG A 155 0.32 -5.42 -22.62
C ARG A 155 -0.23 -6.15 -21.38
N TRP A 156 0.41 -5.97 -20.21
CA TRP A 156 0.03 -6.63 -18.96
C TRP A 156 -0.69 -5.69 -17.99
N ARG A 157 -0.73 -4.37 -18.28
CA ARG A 157 -1.26 -3.36 -17.37
C ARG A 157 -2.73 -3.58 -17.06
N ALA A 158 -3.53 -3.93 -18.06
CA ALA A 158 -4.95 -4.21 -17.89
C ALA A 158 -5.18 -5.40 -16.92
N ALA A 159 -4.43 -6.49 -17.10
CA ALA A 159 -4.47 -7.63 -16.20
C ALA A 159 -4.02 -7.26 -14.77
N TRP A 160 -2.97 -6.45 -14.64
CA TRP A 160 -2.49 -5.97 -13.34
C TRP A 160 -3.54 -5.15 -12.60
N ILE A 161 -4.20 -4.21 -13.28
CA ILE A 161 -5.29 -3.41 -12.71
C ILE A 161 -6.45 -4.31 -12.27
N GLY A 162 -6.90 -5.19 -13.17
CA GLY A 162 -8.00 -6.11 -12.90
C GLY A 162 -7.70 -7.03 -11.71
N TRP A 163 -6.49 -7.59 -11.65
CA TRP A 163 -6.03 -8.40 -10.52
C TRP A 163 -6.16 -7.64 -9.19
N TRP A 164 -5.51 -6.48 -9.08
CA TRP A 164 -5.42 -5.78 -7.81
C TRP A 164 -6.76 -5.20 -7.35
N LEU A 165 -7.58 -4.67 -8.25
CA LEU A 165 -8.91 -4.18 -7.88
C LEU A 165 -9.81 -5.32 -7.43
N ALA A 166 -9.78 -6.46 -8.12
CA ALA A 166 -10.58 -7.62 -7.74
C ALA A 166 -10.09 -8.28 -6.44
N VAL A 167 -8.77 -8.32 -6.17
CA VAL A 167 -8.23 -8.75 -4.88
C VAL A 167 -8.73 -7.84 -3.76
N ALA A 168 -8.69 -6.52 -3.94
CA ALA A 168 -9.13 -5.57 -2.93
C ALA A 168 -10.65 -5.71 -2.64
N VAL A 169 -11.47 -5.85 -3.68
CA VAL A 169 -12.92 -6.10 -3.53
C VAL A 169 -13.18 -7.46 -2.87
N GLY A 170 -12.51 -8.51 -3.33
CA GLY A 170 -12.66 -9.86 -2.75
C GLY A 170 -12.27 -9.89 -1.27
N ALA A 171 -11.18 -9.23 -0.89
CA ALA A 171 -10.77 -9.10 0.50
C ALA A 171 -11.82 -8.35 1.35
N ALA A 172 -12.37 -7.25 0.84
CA ALA A 172 -13.40 -6.48 1.53
C ALA A 172 -14.69 -7.29 1.75
N VAL A 173 -15.12 -8.07 0.75
CA VAL A 173 -16.32 -8.91 0.84
C VAL A 173 -16.14 -10.05 1.85
N VAL A 174 -14.99 -10.76 1.78
CA VAL A 174 -14.77 -11.96 2.61
C VAL A 174 -14.46 -11.60 4.07
N SER A 175 -13.92 -10.40 4.33
CA SER A 175 -13.57 -9.96 5.69
C SER A 175 -14.73 -9.42 6.52
N GLY A 176 -15.96 -9.45 6.01
CA GLY A 176 -17.12 -8.95 6.76
C GLY A 176 -17.16 -7.43 6.92
N GLY A 177 -16.48 -6.67 6.04
CA GLY A 177 -16.59 -5.22 5.99
C GLY A 177 -15.66 -4.46 6.94
N TYR A 178 -14.51 -5.02 7.29
CA TYR A 178 -13.48 -4.26 7.99
C TYR A 178 -13.10 -3.02 7.19
N PHE A 179 -13.23 -1.84 7.79
CA PHE A 179 -12.95 -0.55 7.14
C PHE A 179 -11.52 -0.43 6.62
N THR A 180 -10.57 -1.14 7.24
CA THR A 180 -9.16 -1.22 6.79
C THR A 180 -9.05 -1.74 5.35
N ASN A 181 -9.92 -2.68 4.94
CA ASN A 181 -9.92 -3.17 3.56
C ASN A 181 -10.43 -2.12 2.57
N ALA A 182 -11.40 -1.29 2.97
CA ALA A 182 -11.79 -0.12 2.19
C ALA A 182 -10.62 0.86 2.06
N GLY A 183 -9.87 1.06 3.15
CA GLY A 183 -8.64 1.87 3.13
C GLY A 183 -7.58 1.34 2.18
N HIS A 184 -7.33 0.03 2.14
CA HIS A 184 -6.43 -0.59 1.17
C HIS A 184 -6.90 -0.38 -0.27
N ALA A 185 -8.20 -0.56 -0.55
CA ALA A 185 -8.76 -0.32 -1.88
C ALA A 185 -8.59 1.15 -2.32
N VAL A 186 -8.89 2.08 -1.43
CA VAL A 186 -8.71 3.53 -1.68
C VAL A 186 -7.23 3.85 -1.90
N ALA A 187 -6.33 3.37 -1.04
CA ALA A 187 -4.89 3.59 -1.17
C ALA A 187 -4.35 3.05 -2.50
N LEU A 188 -4.81 1.86 -2.92
CA LEU A 188 -4.45 1.26 -4.20
C LEU A 188 -4.86 2.16 -5.37
N VAL A 189 -6.11 2.62 -5.39
CA VAL A 189 -6.63 3.49 -6.44
C VAL A 189 -5.89 4.82 -6.47
N LEU A 190 -5.67 5.46 -5.31
CA LEU A 190 -4.89 6.69 -5.21
C LEU A 190 -3.47 6.49 -5.75
N GLY A 191 -2.83 5.37 -5.40
CA GLY A 191 -1.53 5.00 -5.94
C GLY A 191 -1.54 4.83 -7.46
N MET A 192 -2.55 4.15 -8.02
CA MET A 192 -2.72 4.01 -9.46
C MET A 192 -2.85 5.38 -10.15
N LEU A 193 -3.65 6.29 -9.58
CA LEU A 193 -3.84 7.64 -10.11
C LEU A 193 -2.56 8.47 -10.04
N VAL A 194 -1.85 8.47 -8.91
CA VAL A 194 -0.56 9.16 -8.75
C VAL A 194 0.47 8.60 -9.73
N GLY A 195 0.51 7.27 -9.89
CA GLY A 195 1.41 6.59 -10.82
C GLY A 195 1.29 7.07 -12.26
N THR A 196 0.11 7.50 -12.70
CA THR A 196 -0.08 8.05 -14.07
C THR A 196 0.82 9.27 -14.35
N ARG A 197 1.23 9.99 -13.32
CA ARG A 197 2.12 11.16 -13.41
C ARG A 197 3.61 10.80 -13.36
N PHE A 198 3.96 9.54 -13.07
CA PHE A 198 5.35 9.14 -12.90
C PHE A 198 6.02 8.69 -14.20
N GLY A 199 5.26 8.30 -15.20
CA GLY A 199 5.74 7.80 -16.47
C GLY A 199 6.15 6.32 -16.41
N GLN A 200 6.79 5.83 -17.48
CA GLN A 200 7.33 4.47 -17.52
C GLN A 200 8.81 4.45 -17.14
N PRO A 201 9.29 3.42 -16.44
CA PRO A 201 10.71 3.25 -16.19
C PRO A 201 11.43 2.90 -17.50
N GLU A 202 12.65 3.43 -17.68
CA GLU A 202 13.43 3.22 -18.91
C GLU A 202 13.74 1.74 -19.17
N ARG A 203 14.01 0.95 -18.14
CA ARG A 203 14.38 -0.47 -18.28
C ARG A 203 13.94 -1.31 -17.09
N TRP A 204 13.48 -2.52 -17.37
CA TRP A 204 13.30 -3.58 -16.40
C TRP A 204 14.56 -4.47 -16.34
N THR A 205 15.09 -4.68 -15.13
CA THR A 205 16.21 -5.59 -14.83
C THR A 205 15.70 -6.81 -14.05
N ALA A 206 16.48 -7.88 -14.03
CA ALA A 206 16.15 -9.07 -13.24
C ALA A 206 15.93 -8.73 -11.75
N THR A 207 16.75 -7.83 -11.18
CA THR A 207 16.55 -7.33 -9.80
C THR A 207 15.21 -6.64 -9.60
N ARG A 208 14.79 -5.76 -10.55
CA ARG A 208 13.49 -5.07 -10.46
C ARG A 208 12.32 -6.04 -10.58
N TRP A 209 12.44 -7.05 -11.44
CA TRP A 209 11.41 -8.11 -11.51
C TRP A 209 11.37 -8.95 -10.24
N GLY A 210 12.51 -9.31 -9.66
CA GLY A 210 12.57 -10.01 -8.36
C GLY A 210 11.94 -9.19 -7.23
N LEU A 211 12.28 -7.90 -7.14
CA LEU A 211 11.66 -6.99 -6.17
C LEU A 211 10.15 -6.84 -6.41
N LEU A 212 9.68 -6.79 -7.66
CA LEU A 212 8.26 -6.74 -7.98
C LEU A 212 7.53 -8.00 -7.51
N ALA A 213 8.12 -9.18 -7.71
CA ALA A 213 7.52 -10.43 -7.25
C ALA A 213 7.36 -10.46 -5.73
N VAL A 214 8.41 -10.07 -4.97
CA VAL A 214 8.35 -9.96 -3.51
C VAL A 214 7.36 -8.89 -3.08
N ALA A 215 7.37 -7.72 -3.71
CA ALA A 215 6.44 -6.63 -3.43
C ALA A 215 4.98 -7.01 -3.71
N ALA A 216 4.72 -7.74 -4.80
CA ALA A 216 3.38 -8.23 -5.11
C ALA A 216 2.90 -9.29 -4.10
N ALA A 217 3.76 -10.23 -3.71
CA ALA A 217 3.44 -11.21 -2.67
C ALA A 217 3.14 -10.51 -1.33
N PHE A 218 3.99 -9.57 -0.91
CA PHE A 218 3.76 -8.76 0.28
C PHE A 218 2.47 -7.95 0.20
N GLY A 219 2.25 -7.24 -0.91
CA GLY A 219 1.03 -6.47 -1.13
C GLY A 219 -0.23 -7.33 -1.09
N TYR A 220 -0.17 -8.55 -1.63
CA TYR A 220 -1.25 -9.52 -1.55
C TYR A 220 -1.56 -9.92 -0.10
N LEU A 221 -0.51 -10.20 0.68
CA LEU A 221 -0.67 -10.51 2.11
C LEU A 221 -1.26 -9.33 2.88
N VAL A 222 -0.80 -8.09 2.60
CA VAL A 222 -1.33 -6.88 3.26
C VAL A 222 -2.80 -6.65 2.93
N VAL A 223 -3.18 -6.71 1.66
CA VAL A 223 -4.57 -6.50 1.24
C VAL A 223 -5.49 -7.63 1.72
N GLY A 224 -5.00 -8.86 1.76
CA GLY A 224 -5.76 -10.04 2.15
C GLY A 224 -5.69 -10.38 3.65
N TYR A 225 -4.95 -9.63 4.47
CA TYR A 225 -4.63 -10.00 5.86
C TYR A 225 -5.86 -10.33 6.73
N ASN A 226 -6.92 -9.57 6.60
CA ASN A 226 -8.16 -9.77 7.36
C ASN A 226 -9.16 -10.72 6.70
N SER A 227 -8.74 -11.43 5.63
CA SER A 227 -9.61 -12.39 4.95
C SER A 227 -9.59 -13.73 5.68
N LEU A 228 -10.74 -14.34 5.89
CA LEU A 228 -10.89 -15.68 6.45
C LEU A 228 -10.17 -16.74 5.60
N SER A 229 -9.97 -16.47 4.32
CA SER A 229 -9.23 -17.31 3.38
C SER A 229 -8.51 -16.45 2.37
N LEU A 230 -7.21 -16.67 2.21
CA LEU A 230 -6.43 -16.03 1.15
C LEU A 230 -6.79 -16.54 -0.26
N LEU A 231 -7.47 -17.69 -0.37
CA LEU A 231 -7.85 -18.24 -1.66
C LEU A 231 -8.97 -17.44 -2.34
N ALA A 232 -9.93 -16.90 -1.59
CA ALA A 232 -11.03 -16.16 -2.15
C ALA A 232 -10.58 -14.84 -2.84
N PRO A 233 -9.77 -13.95 -2.21
CA PRO A 233 -9.22 -12.79 -2.92
C PRO A 233 -8.37 -13.18 -4.13
N ALA A 234 -7.61 -14.29 -4.09
CA ALA A 234 -6.82 -14.77 -5.22
C ALA A 234 -7.71 -15.18 -6.40
N SER A 235 -8.78 -15.92 -6.14
CA SER A 235 -9.74 -16.32 -7.17
C SER A 235 -10.41 -15.09 -7.81
N CYS A 236 -10.82 -14.12 -7.00
CA CYS A 236 -11.32 -12.83 -7.50
C CYS A 236 -10.27 -12.12 -8.36
N GLY A 237 -9.00 -12.10 -7.92
CA GLY A 237 -7.90 -11.51 -8.66
C GLY A 237 -7.70 -12.14 -10.04
N VAL A 238 -7.69 -13.47 -10.14
CA VAL A 238 -7.58 -14.19 -11.42
C VAL A 238 -8.72 -13.80 -12.34
N LEU A 239 -9.96 -13.85 -11.85
CA LEU A 239 -11.15 -13.48 -12.64
C LEU A 239 -11.07 -12.02 -13.10
N GLY A 240 -10.73 -11.10 -12.20
CA GLY A 240 -10.58 -9.69 -12.54
C GLY A 240 -9.50 -9.43 -13.59
N ALA A 241 -8.35 -10.09 -13.47
CA ALA A 241 -7.28 -10.01 -14.46
C ALA A 241 -7.75 -10.47 -15.85
N LEU A 242 -8.43 -11.62 -15.93
CA LEU A 242 -8.93 -12.18 -17.17
C LEU A 242 -10.02 -11.29 -17.82
N VAL A 243 -10.97 -10.81 -17.04
CA VAL A 243 -12.06 -9.94 -17.52
C VAL A 243 -11.52 -8.62 -18.08
N VAL A 244 -10.66 -7.94 -17.31
CA VAL A 244 -10.14 -6.63 -17.74
C VAL A 244 -9.16 -6.76 -18.90
N TRP A 245 -8.33 -7.81 -18.92
CA TRP A 245 -7.42 -8.09 -20.04
C TRP A 245 -8.17 -8.46 -21.30
N GLY A 246 -9.18 -9.35 -21.20
CA GLY A 246 -10.03 -9.74 -22.32
C GLY A 246 -10.81 -8.55 -22.90
N GLY A 247 -11.43 -7.74 -22.05
CA GLY A 247 -12.13 -6.51 -22.49
C GLY A 247 -11.20 -5.52 -23.20
N ALA A 248 -10.00 -5.29 -22.66
CA ALA A 248 -9.01 -4.41 -23.28
C ALA A 248 -8.54 -4.94 -24.65
N SER A 249 -8.40 -6.25 -24.81
CA SER A 249 -8.00 -6.89 -26.06
C SER A 249 -9.08 -6.72 -27.13
N LEU A 250 -10.36 -6.88 -26.78
CA LEU A 250 -11.49 -6.70 -27.70
C LEU A 250 -11.62 -5.24 -28.18
N ILE A 251 -11.42 -4.26 -27.28
CA ILE A 251 -11.45 -2.83 -27.63
C ILE A 251 -10.27 -2.48 -28.55
N GLY A 252 -9.08 -3.04 -28.29
CA GLY A 252 -7.90 -2.83 -29.12
C GLY A 252 -8.06 -3.34 -30.57
N GLN A 253 -8.80 -4.45 -30.77
CA GLN A 253 -9.07 -5.01 -32.11
C GLN A 253 -10.09 -4.18 -32.93
N ARG A 254 -10.92 -3.35 -32.28
CA ARG A 254 -11.93 -2.51 -32.93
C ARG A 254 -11.40 -1.16 -33.44
N ARG A 255 -10.12 -0.83 -33.23
CA ARG A 255 -9.55 0.39 -33.79
C ARG A 255 -9.36 0.21 -35.28
N PRO A 256 -10.02 1.03 -36.16
CA PRO A 256 -9.81 0.96 -37.60
C PRO A 256 -8.35 1.20 -37.92
N ALA A 257 -7.85 0.50 -38.95
CA ALA A 257 -6.51 0.76 -39.46
C ALA A 257 -6.38 2.25 -39.84
N PRO A 258 -5.24 2.91 -39.58
CA PRO A 258 -5.03 4.27 -40.04
C PRO A 258 -5.20 4.28 -41.55
N ILE A 259 -6.12 5.13 -42.06
CA ILE A 259 -6.25 5.42 -43.47
C ILE A 259 -4.96 6.12 -43.89
N LEU A 260 -4.14 5.45 -44.70
CA LEU A 260 -2.91 5.98 -45.28
C LEU A 260 -3.20 7.08 -46.27
#